data_fbc0ed57a6c494e4a7ae78e5e4a1ba01
#
_entry.id   fbc0ed57a6c494e4a7ae78e5e4a1ba01
#
_cell.length_a   1.000
_cell.length_b   1.000
_cell.length_c   1.000
_cell.angle_alpha   90.00
_cell.angle_beta   90.00
_cell.angle_gamma   90.00
#
_symmetry.space_group_name_H-M   'P 1'
#
loop_
_entity.id
_entity.type
_entity.pdbx_description
1 polymer ?
#
loop_
_entity_poly.entity_id
_entity_poly.type
_entity_poly.pdbx_seq_one_letter_code
_entity_poly.pdbx_strand_id
1 'polypeptide(L)'
;MTEFVYKLNLPPLTEILLDTAKEKLFNAKHEAEHSHITDLKSYLKPEWLTFNGITWNIVSFFYKSNYTGLIHIDEQVRAHLPHERSSWGINWIHGGSGILEYWLPEDIIFSPPETDETGDYKRIQCSTNKPPYRTYNMSPGAYLVNASIPHRATGYEGRYAFSLRDNAEKTIKTWNTVVEMFSPYIVN
;
A
#
# COMPACT_ATOMS: atom_id res chain seq x y z
N MET A 1 -16.74 -10.46 10.55
CA MET A 1 -16.16 -9.10 10.59
C MET A 1 -14.98 -9.11 9.62
N THR A 2 -14.98 -8.28 8.62
CA THR A 2 -13.96 -8.30 7.55
C THR A 2 -12.67 -7.66 8.07
N GLU A 3 -11.54 -8.36 7.94
CA GLU A 3 -10.22 -7.80 8.23
C GLU A 3 -9.81 -6.85 7.11
N PHE A 4 -9.00 -5.82 7.44
CA PHE A 4 -8.47 -4.84 6.47
C PHE A 4 -7.06 -5.16 6.04
N VAL A 5 -6.39 -6.07 6.74
CA VAL A 5 -5.01 -6.49 6.47
C VAL A 5 -4.91 -8.00 6.64
N TYR A 6 -4.25 -8.64 5.69
CA TYR A 6 -3.89 -10.05 5.78
C TYR A 6 -2.39 -10.21 5.56
N LYS A 7 -1.72 -10.92 6.43
CA LYS A 7 -0.34 -11.33 6.20
C LYS A 7 -0.31 -12.40 5.11
N LEU A 8 0.64 -12.27 4.18
CA LEU A 8 0.78 -13.18 3.06
C LEU A 8 2.05 -14.02 3.20
N ASN A 9 1.94 -15.30 2.87
CA ASN A 9 3.08 -16.20 2.70
C ASN A 9 3.67 -16.01 1.30
N LEU A 10 4.36 -14.90 1.11
CA LEU A 10 5.07 -14.55 -0.12
C LEU A 10 6.58 -14.41 0.16
N PRO A 11 7.44 -14.56 -0.85
CA PRO A 11 8.87 -14.33 -0.69
C PRO A 11 9.17 -12.95 -0.12
N PRO A 12 10.27 -12.78 0.62
CA PRO A 12 10.69 -11.49 1.12
C PRO A 12 11.00 -10.53 -0.03
N LEU A 13 10.90 -9.23 0.22
CA LEU A 13 11.14 -8.19 -0.79
C LEU A 13 12.46 -8.38 -1.55
N THR A 14 13.51 -8.78 -0.86
CA THR A 14 14.82 -9.01 -1.44
C THR A 14 14.86 -10.12 -2.49
N GLU A 15 13.90 -11.02 -2.50
CA GLU A 15 13.82 -12.10 -3.48
C GLU A 15 13.01 -11.72 -4.73
N ILE A 16 12.11 -10.74 -4.62
CA ILE A 16 11.29 -10.29 -5.75
C ILE A 16 11.94 -9.16 -6.55
N LEU A 17 12.91 -8.46 -5.96
CA LEU A 17 13.64 -7.36 -6.61
C LEU A 17 14.80 -7.87 -7.45
N LEU A 18 15.12 -7.14 -8.52
CA LEU A 18 16.39 -7.25 -9.24
C LEU A 18 17.55 -6.81 -8.34
N ASP A 19 18.74 -7.38 -8.53
CA ASP A 19 19.91 -7.02 -7.71
C ASP A 19 20.30 -5.55 -7.84
N THR A 20 20.23 -5.00 -9.04
CA THR A 20 20.42 -3.56 -9.29
C THR A 20 19.40 -2.68 -8.57
N ALA A 21 18.16 -3.15 -8.42
CA ALA A 21 17.14 -2.45 -7.67
C ALA A 21 17.38 -2.50 -6.16
N LYS A 22 17.86 -3.63 -5.64
CA LYS A 22 18.25 -3.75 -4.23
C LYS A 22 19.34 -2.75 -3.87
N GLU A 23 20.39 -2.68 -4.68
CA GLU A 23 21.47 -1.71 -4.49
C GLU A 23 20.93 -0.28 -4.46
N LYS A 24 20.09 0.06 -5.43
CA LYS A 24 19.50 1.39 -5.54
C LYS A 24 18.58 1.73 -4.36
N LEU A 25 17.75 0.78 -3.93
CA LEU A 25 16.74 1.02 -2.89
C LEU A 25 17.34 0.99 -1.47
N PHE A 26 18.25 0.04 -1.19
CA PHE A 26 18.72 -0.17 0.18
C PHE A 26 20.03 0.54 0.51
N ASN A 27 20.84 0.90 -0.50
CA ASN A 27 22.08 1.66 -0.29
C ASN A 27 21.90 3.17 -0.42
N ALA A 28 20.77 3.63 -0.97
CA ALA A 28 20.49 5.05 -1.02
C ALA A 28 20.26 5.58 0.39
N LYS A 29 21.03 6.58 0.80
CA LYS A 29 20.79 7.37 2.02
C LYS A 29 19.58 8.28 1.78
N HIS A 30 18.41 7.69 1.70
CA HIS A 30 17.19 8.43 1.50
C HIS A 30 16.67 8.91 2.85
N GLU A 31 16.73 10.20 3.07
CA GLU A 31 15.84 10.85 4.00
C GLU A 31 14.42 10.68 3.44
N ALA A 32 13.62 9.94 4.17
CA ALA A 32 12.16 9.92 4.16
C ALA A 32 11.46 10.33 2.85
N GLU A 33 11.51 9.56 1.78
CA GLU A 33 10.80 9.91 0.56
C GLU A 33 9.81 8.83 0.12
N HIS A 34 8.65 9.32 -0.28
CA HIS A 34 7.68 8.59 -1.05
C HIS A 34 8.04 8.78 -2.52
N SER A 35 8.40 7.71 -3.21
CA SER A 35 8.63 7.75 -4.65
C SER A 35 7.69 6.79 -5.36
N HIS A 36 7.07 7.26 -6.42
CA HIS A 36 6.33 6.43 -7.35
C HIS A 36 7.28 5.89 -8.42
N ILE A 37 7.26 4.58 -8.61
CA ILE A 37 8.05 3.91 -9.62
C ILE A 37 7.06 3.39 -10.67
N THR A 38 7.16 3.88 -11.88
CA THR A 38 6.34 3.43 -13.03
C THR A 38 7.08 2.42 -13.91
N ASP A 39 8.41 2.47 -13.94
CA ASP A 39 9.22 1.48 -14.65
C ASP A 39 9.50 0.26 -13.77
N LEU A 40 8.48 -0.58 -13.60
CA LEU A 40 8.58 -1.77 -12.75
C LEU A 40 9.58 -2.80 -13.26
N LYS A 41 9.85 -2.83 -14.57
CA LYS A 41 10.81 -3.77 -15.19
C LYS A 41 12.24 -3.54 -14.75
N SER A 42 12.56 -2.32 -14.32
CA SER A 42 13.87 -1.97 -13.75
C SER A 42 14.01 -2.32 -12.27
N TYR A 43 12.95 -2.79 -11.62
CA TYR A 43 12.93 -3.08 -10.18
C TYR A 43 12.53 -4.50 -9.85
N LEU A 44 11.53 -5.06 -10.55
CA LEU A 44 10.99 -6.39 -10.27
C LEU A 44 11.58 -7.43 -11.21
N LYS A 45 11.79 -8.62 -10.68
CA LYS A 45 12.04 -9.79 -11.50
C LYS A 45 10.84 -10.05 -12.43
N PRO A 46 11.05 -10.58 -13.65
CA PRO A 46 9.98 -10.72 -14.65
C PRO A 46 8.74 -11.47 -14.16
N GLU A 47 8.90 -12.50 -13.35
CA GLU A 47 7.82 -13.32 -12.79
C GLU A 47 6.92 -12.52 -11.81
N TRP A 48 7.39 -11.37 -11.32
CA TRP A 48 6.65 -10.50 -10.42
C TRP A 48 6.01 -9.30 -11.11
N LEU A 49 6.21 -9.10 -12.41
CA LEU A 49 5.51 -8.07 -13.18
C LEU A 49 4.03 -8.41 -13.36
N THR A 50 3.73 -9.71 -13.40
CA THR A 50 2.37 -10.24 -13.37
C THR A 50 2.32 -11.36 -12.36
N PHE A 51 1.56 -11.20 -11.31
CA PHE A 51 1.44 -12.18 -10.25
C PHE A 51 -0.04 -12.41 -9.93
N ASN A 52 -0.43 -13.68 -9.79
CA ASN A 52 -1.80 -14.09 -9.48
C ASN A 52 -2.86 -13.47 -10.43
N GLY A 53 -2.53 -13.40 -11.73
CA GLY A 53 -3.41 -12.81 -12.76
C GLY A 53 -3.51 -11.29 -12.74
N ILE A 54 -2.70 -10.61 -11.92
CA ILE A 54 -2.66 -9.16 -11.78
C ILE A 54 -1.38 -8.62 -12.40
N THR A 55 -1.52 -7.68 -13.31
CA THR A 55 -0.40 -6.90 -13.85
C THR A 55 -0.26 -5.63 -13.03
N TRP A 56 0.88 -5.50 -12.37
CA TRP A 56 1.15 -4.34 -11.53
C TRP A 56 1.49 -3.12 -12.37
N ASN A 57 1.08 -1.97 -11.89
CA ASN A 57 1.19 -0.72 -12.62
C ASN A 57 2.05 0.30 -11.89
N ILE A 58 1.94 0.37 -10.57
CA ILE A 58 2.60 1.36 -9.74
C ILE A 58 3.23 0.66 -8.55
N VAL A 59 4.46 1.06 -8.27
CA VAL A 59 5.11 0.77 -7.00
C VAL A 59 5.31 2.06 -6.26
N SER A 60 4.84 2.08 -5.02
CA SER A 60 5.19 3.14 -4.09
C SER A 60 6.26 2.62 -3.13
N PHE A 61 7.34 3.33 -3.03
CA PHE A 61 8.42 3.01 -2.12
C PHE A 61 8.48 4.06 -1.01
N PHE A 62 8.47 3.59 0.24
CA PHE A 62 8.55 4.44 1.41
C PHE A 62 9.72 4.03 2.27
N TYR A 63 10.62 4.94 2.51
CA TYR A 63 11.61 4.82 3.56
C TYR A 63 11.40 5.95 4.56
N LYS A 64 11.20 5.63 5.82
CA LYS A 64 11.18 6.65 6.89
C LYS A 64 11.64 6.05 8.21
N SER A 65 12.55 6.77 8.85
CA SER A 65 12.84 6.60 10.26
C SER A 65 11.85 7.42 11.09
N ASN A 66 11.14 6.79 12.04
CA ASN A 66 10.24 7.46 12.98
C ASN A 66 9.18 8.39 12.33
N TYR A 67 8.29 7.79 11.55
CA TYR A 67 7.25 8.51 10.83
C TYR A 67 5.85 8.14 11.30
N THR A 68 5.02 9.13 11.51
CA THR A 68 3.57 8.96 11.63
C THR A 68 2.90 9.74 10.51
N GLY A 69 2.22 9.01 9.63
CA GLY A 69 1.47 9.58 8.51
C GLY A 69 0.22 10.33 8.96
N LEU A 70 -0.39 11.05 8.03
CA LEU A 70 -1.73 11.57 8.20
C LEU A 70 -2.75 10.46 8.00
N ILE A 71 -3.93 10.58 8.61
CA ILE A 71 -5.05 9.69 8.29
C ILE A 71 -5.52 10.04 6.88
N HIS A 72 -5.66 9.04 6.02
CA HIS A 72 -6.05 9.23 4.62
C HIS A 72 -6.72 7.99 4.05
N ILE A 73 -7.30 8.16 2.88
CA ILE A 73 -7.75 7.10 1.99
C ILE A 73 -6.90 7.18 0.73
N ASP A 74 -6.39 6.04 0.28
CA ASP A 74 -5.77 5.94 -1.04
C ASP A 74 -6.88 5.73 -2.08
N GLU A 75 -7.44 6.81 -2.57
CA GLU A 75 -8.41 6.76 -3.65
C GLU A 75 -7.69 6.99 -4.98
N GLN A 76 -7.71 5.99 -5.86
CA GLN A 76 -7.36 6.20 -7.25
C GLN A 76 -8.56 6.86 -7.94
N VAL A 77 -8.67 8.17 -7.83
CA VAL A 77 -9.68 8.91 -8.57
C VAL A 77 -9.12 9.28 -9.93
N ARG A 78 -9.45 8.49 -10.94
CA ARG A 78 -9.59 9.05 -12.26
C ARG A 78 -10.94 9.76 -12.31
N ALA A 79 -10.95 11.02 -12.72
CA ALA A 79 -12.09 11.94 -12.66
C ALA A 79 -13.40 11.48 -13.36
N HIS A 80 -13.45 10.28 -13.91
CA HIS A 80 -14.53 9.77 -14.75
C HIS A 80 -15.05 8.38 -14.35
N LEU A 81 -14.64 7.82 -13.21
CA LEU A 81 -15.03 6.45 -12.87
C LEU A 81 -15.78 6.40 -11.54
N PRO A 82 -16.85 5.59 -11.44
CA PRO A 82 -17.73 5.57 -10.29
C PRO A 82 -17.05 5.15 -8.99
N HIS A 83 -17.58 5.65 -7.87
CA HIS A 83 -17.11 5.53 -6.48
C HIS A 83 -17.00 4.11 -5.89
N GLU A 84 -17.07 3.07 -6.71
CA GLU A 84 -17.12 1.66 -6.27
C GLU A 84 -15.76 0.96 -6.24
N ARG A 85 -14.66 1.69 -6.43
CA ARG A 85 -13.34 1.07 -6.51
C ARG A 85 -12.74 0.86 -5.14
N SER A 86 -12.49 -0.37 -4.82
CA SER A 86 -11.66 -0.73 -3.70
C SER A 86 -10.18 -0.44 -4.04
N SER A 87 -9.58 0.53 -3.38
CA SER A 87 -8.13 0.71 -3.43
C SER A 87 -7.47 -0.32 -2.52
N TRP A 88 -6.54 -1.10 -3.07
CA TRP A 88 -5.82 -2.14 -2.35
C TRP A 88 -4.43 -2.33 -2.93
N GLY A 89 -3.59 -3.02 -2.20
CA GLY A 89 -2.25 -3.36 -2.68
C GLY A 89 -1.58 -4.44 -1.84
N ILE A 90 -0.43 -4.90 -2.33
CA ILE A 90 0.46 -5.74 -1.54
C ILE A 90 1.60 -4.87 -1.06
N ASN A 91 1.75 -4.79 0.26
CA ASN A 91 2.83 -4.04 0.90
C ASN A 91 3.87 -5.01 1.47
N TRP A 92 5.11 -4.93 0.97
CA TRP A 92 6.25 -5.57 1.62
C TRP A 92 6.85 -4.61 2.63
N ILE A 93 7.00 -5.10 3.85
CA ILE A 93 7.76 -4.43 4.90
C ILE A 93 9.13 -5.09 4.99
N HIS A 94 10.17 -4.30 4.87
CA HIS A 94 11.57 -4.73 4.98
C HIS A 94 12.31 -3.88 6.00
N GLY A 95 13.21 -4.48 6.76
CA GLY A 95 13.89 -3.81 7.86
C GLY A 95 13.00 -3.71 9.10
N GLY A 96 12.90 -2.54 9.70
CA GLY A 96 12.18 -2.29 10.94
C GLY A 96 10.72 -2.75 11.00
N SER A 97 9.95 -2.15 11.87
CA SER A 97 8.53 -2.45 12.07
C SER A 97 7.67 -1.20 11.88
N GLY A 98 6.36 -1.37 12.00
CA GLY A 98 5.43 -0.27 11.95
C GLY A 98 4.05 -0.65 12.45
N ILE A 99 3.17 0.31 12.45
CA ILE A 99 1.77 0.14 12.82
C ILE A 99 0.93 0.64 11.64
N LEU A 100 -0.14 -0.09 11.33
CA LEU A 100 -1.17 0.34 10.41
C LEU A 100 -2.49 0.41 11.17
N GLU A 101 -3.05 1.60 11.23
CA GLU A 101 -4.26 1.91 11.98
C GLU A 101 -5.40 2.23 11.01
N TYR A 102 -6.61 1.81 11.35
CA TYR A 102 -7.83 2.00 10.57
C TYR A 102 -8.94 2.63 11.40
N TRP A 103 -9.73 3.47 10.77
CA TRP A 103 -10.93 4.08 11.33
C TRP A 103 -12.15 3.72 10.50
N LEU A 104 -13.30 3.66 11.13
CA LEU A 104 -14.57 3.53 10.41
C LEU A 104 -14.89 4.86 9.70
N PRO A 105 -15.45 4.83 8.47
CA PRO A 105 -15.78 6.06 7.74
C PRO A 105 -16.70 7.02 8.52
N GLU A 106 -17.60 6.50 9.32
CA GLU A 106 -18.51 7.28 10.17
C GLU A 106 -17.84 8.03 11.32
N ASP A 107 -16.62 7.65 11.68
CA ASP A 107 -15.82 8.29 12.73
C ASP A 107 -14.87 9.38 12.19
N ILE A 108 -14.92 9.64 10.88
CA ILE A 108 -13.96 10.48 10.17
C ILE A 108 -14.62 11.75 9.65
N ILE A 109 -13.90 12.85 9.76
CA ILE A 109 -14.17 14.09 9.04
C ILE A 109 -13.24 14.11 7.83
N PHE A 110 -13.84 14.07 6.64
CA PHE A 110 -13.11 14.14 5.38
C PHE A 110 -12.78 15.60 5.04
N SER A 111 -11.52 15.86 4.74
CA SER A 111 -11.12 17.13 4.13
C SER A 111 -11.54 17.16 2.66
N PRO A 112 -11.79 18.34 2.09
CA PRO A 112 -11.98 18.45 0.65
C PRO A 112 -10.79 17.81 -0.08
N PRO A 113 -11.03 17.11 -1.20
CA PRO A 113 -9.95 16.45 -1.94
C PRO A 113 -8.95 17.50 -2.45
N GLU A 114 -7.70 17.36 -2.08
CA GLU A 114 -6.61 18.11 -2.70
C GLU A 114 -6.28 17.43 -4.04
N THR A 115 -6.27 18.22 -5.11
CA THR A 115 -5.74 17.78 -6.40
C THR A 115 -4.23 17.92 -6.35
N ASP A 116 -3.49 16.82 -6.50
CA ASP A 116 -2.08 16.96 -6.82
C ASP A 116 -1.92 17.52 -8.24
N GLU A 117 -0.72 18.05 -8.53
CA GLU A 117 -0.42 18.67 -9.83
C GLU A 117 -0.43 17.67 -11.00
N THR A 118 -0.44 16.36 -10.71
CA THR A 118 -0.44 15.30 -11.73
C THR A 118 -1.83 14.82 -12.12
N GLY A 119 -2.87 15.17 -11.34
CA GLY A 119 -4.28 14.87 -11.64
C GLY A 119 -4.69 13.39 -11.52
N ASP A 120 -3.75 12.48 -11.30
CA ASP A 120 -3.98 11.03 -11.36
C ASP A 120 -4.17 10.35 -9.98
N TYR A 121 -3.76 11.00 -8.91
CA TYR A 121 -3.81 10.43 -7.58
C TYR A 121 -4.33 11.44 -6.57
N LYS A 122 -5.49 11.15 -5.99
CA LYS A 122 -6.04 11.95 -4.88
C LYS A 122 -5.89 11.18 -3.58
N ARG A 123 -5.17 11.78 -2.66
CA ARG A 123 -5.18 11.36 -1.26
C ARG A 123 -6.23 12.20 -0.53
N ILE A 124 -7.29 11.56 -0.04
CA ILE A 124 -8.27 12.24 0.79
C ILE A 124 -7.73 12.24 2.21
N GLN A 125 -7.37 13.43 2.70
CA GLN A 125 -6.97 13.60 4.09
C GLN A 125 -8.18 13.52 5.01
N CYS A 126 -7.95 12.97 6.18
CA CYS A 126 -8.98 12.71 7.17
C CYS A 126 -8.53 13.23 8.54
N SER A 127 -9.49 13.62 9.37
CA SER A 127 -9.25 13.94 10.76
C SER A 127 -10.29 13.28 11.66
N THR A 128 -9.92 12.98 12.89
CA THR A 128 -10.82 12.42 13.90
C THR A 128 -10.26 12.62 15.30
N ASN A 129 -11.15 12.65 16.30
CA ASN A 129 -10.81 12.57 17.72
C ASN A 129 -11.07 11.16 18.29
N LYS A 130 -11.47 10.21 17.46
CA LYS A 130 -11.73 8.83 17.89
C LYS A 130 -10.46 8.00 17.83
N PRO A 131 -10.31 7.01 18.72
CA PRO A 131 -9.24 6.03 18.60
C PRO A 131 -9.42 5.19 17.34
N PRO A 132 -8.36 4.53 16.82
CA PRO A 132 -8.49 3.62 15.69
C PRO A 132 -9.43 2.44 16.05
N TYR A 133 -10.25 2.06 15.08
CA TYR A 133 -11.11 0.89 15.17
C TYR A 133 -10.30 -0.41 15.15
N ARG A 134 -9.21 -0.43 14.37
CA ARG A 134 -8.28 -1.56 14.26
C ARG A 134 -6.86 -1.06 14.20
N THR A 135 -5.96 -1.84 14.78
CA THR A 135 -4.51 -1.60 14.75
C THR A 135 -3.79 -2.89 14.42
N TYR A 136 -2.92 -2.85 13.42
CA TYR A 136 -2.10 -3.97 12.97
C TYR A 136 -0.63 -3.67 13.18
N ASN A 137 0.08 -4.57 13.85
CA ASN A 137 1.53 -4.52 13.97
C ASN A 137 2.14 -5.10 12.69
N MET A 138 2.89 -4.28 11.98
CA MET A 138 3.52 -4.61 10.70
C MET A 138 4.99 -4.98 10.93
N SER A 139 5.28 -6.26 11.04
CA SER A 139 6.65 -6.81 11.04
C SER A 139 7.15 -7.01 9.60
N PRO A 140 8.43 -7.32 9.37
CA PRO A 140 8.91 -7.68 8.04
C PRO A 140 8.07 -8.81 7.41
N GLY A 141 7.74 -8.65 6.12
CA GLY A 141 6.91 -9.59 5.37
C GLY A 141 5.99 -8.89 4.36
N ALA A 142 5.15 -9.68 3.69
CA ALA A 142 4.18 -9.20 2.73
C ALA A 142 2.77 -9.14 3.35
N TYR A 143 2.01 -8.13 2.98
CA TYR A 143 0.66 -7.89 3.49
C TYR A 143 -0.27 -7.43 2.38
N LEU A 144 -1.43 -8.07 2.27
CA LEU A 144 -2.55 -7.55 1.51
C LEU A 144 -3.24 -6.47 2.35
N VAL A 145 -3.40 -5.28 1.79
CA VAL A 145 -3.85 -4.08 2.51
C VAL A 145 -5.04 -3.46 1.79
N ASN A 146 -6.12 -3.22 2.51
CA ASN A 146 -7.24 -2.42 2.04
C ASN A 146 -6.93 -0.92 2.26
N ALA A 147 -6.72 -0.20 1.20
CA ALA A 147 -6.39 1.23 1.24
C ALA A 147 -7.59 2.15 0.96
N SER A 148 -8.79 1.57 0.74
CA SER A 148 -10.04 2.32 0.55
C SER A 148 -10.73 2.72 1.87
N ILE A 149 -10.22 2.24 2.99
CA ILE A 149 -10.71 2.57 4.34
C ILE A 149 -9.76 3.62 4.95
N PRO A 150 -10.26 4.60 5.70
CA PRO A 150 -9.42 5.58 6.38
C PRO A 150 -8.34 4.90 7.22
N HIS A 151 -7.07 5.19 6.90
CA HIS A 151 -5.94 4.54 7.55
C HIS A 151 -4.76 5.48 7.74
N ARG A 152 -3.84 5.06 8.61
CA ARG A 152 -2.58 5.75 8.89
C ARG A 152 -1.48 4.72 9.08
N ALA A 153 -0.34 4.95 8.45
CA ALA A 153 0.86 4.17 8.69
C ALA A 153 1.83 4.92 9.61
N THR A 154 2.34 4.22 10.61
CA THR A 154 3.46 4.67 11.44
C THR A 154 4.64 3.72 11.19
N GLY A 155 5.78 4.27 10.88
CA GLY A 155 7.01 3.52 10.67
C GLY A 155 8.04 3.82 11.76
N TYR A 156 8.80 2.80 12.14
CA TYR A 156 9.93 2.91 13.04
C TYR A 156 11.24 2.82 12.26
N GLU A 157 12.33 3.26 12.88
CA GLU A 157 13.64 3.32 12.26
C GLU A 157 14.03 2.05 11.51
N GLY A 158 14.59 2.21 10.32
CA GLY A 158 15.01 1.10 9.45
C GLY A 158 13.89 0.42 8.66
N ARG A 159 12.65 0.92 8.73
CA ARG A 159 11.53 0.36 7.97
C ARG A 159 11.49 0.87 6.55
N TYR A 160 11.42 -0.06 5.63
CA TYR A 160 11.06 0.17 4.23
C TYR A 160 9.68 -0.41 3.96
N ALA A 161 8.85 0.30 3.21
CA ALA A 161 7.61 -0.23 2.67
C ALA A 161 7.64 -0.13 1.15
N PHE A 162 7.38 -1.25 0.49
CA PHE A 162 7.31 -1.37 -0.95
C PHE A 162 5.90 -1.85 -1.32
N SER A 163 5.15 -1.04 -2.04
CA SER A 163 3.75 -1.29 -2.31
C SER A 163 3.48 -1.51 -3.79
N LEU A 164 2.99 -2.69 -4.14
CA LEU A 164 2.47 -2.98 -5.48
C LEU A 164 0.99 -2.66 -5.54
N ARG A 165 0.58 -1.94 -6.58
CA ARG A 165 -0.81 -1.57 -6.83
C ARG A 165 -1.29 -2.15 -8.17
N ASP A 166 -2.56 -2.56 -8.21
CA ASP A 166 -3.22 -3.04 -9.43
C ASP A 166 -3.38 -1.91 -10.45
N ASN A 167 -3.31 -2.27 -11.73
CA ASN A 167 -3.75 -1.38 -12.78
C ASN A 167 -5.28 -1.32 -12.81
N ALA A 168 -5.84 -0.34 -12.10
CA ALA A 168 -7.28 -0.14 -11.95
C ALA A 168 -8.04 0.11 -13.26
N GLU A 169 -7.34 0.20 -14.41
CA GLU A 169 -7.99 0.45 -15.72
C GLU A 169 -8.79 -0.75 -16.22
N LYS A 170 -8.44 -1.95 -15.81
CA LYS A 170 -8.96 -3.16 -16.46
C LYS A 170 -10.01 -3.94 -15.67
N THR A 171 -10.04 -3.86 -14.36
CA THR A 171 -11.03 -4.62 -13.57
C THR A 171 -11.27 -3.99 -12.20
N ILE A 172 -12.52 -3.63 -11.93
CA ILE A 172 -12.95 -3.23 -10.60
C ILE A 172 -13.03 -4.50 -9.75
N LYS A 173 -12.24 -4.56 -8.68
CA LYS A 173 -12.30 -5.67 -7.73
C LYS A 173 -12.78 -5.14 -6.39
N THR A 174 -13.78 -5.80 -5.82
CA THR A 174 -14.18 -5.53 -4.42
C THR A 174 -13.12 -6.10 -3.48
N TRP A 175 -13.06 -5.59 -2.25
CA TRP A 175 -12.13 -6.14 -1.24
C TRP A 175 -12.30 -7.65 -1.04
N ASN A 176 -13.55 -8.13 -0.98
CA ASN A 176 -13.82 -9.56 -0.82
C ASN A 176 -13.28 -10.39 -1.99
N THR A 177 -13.49 -9.95 -3.23
CA THR A 177 -12.92 -10.61 -4.41
C THR A 177 -11.39 -10.67 -4.34
N VAL A 178 -10.75 -9.58 -3.90
CA VAL A 178 -9.29 -9.56 -3.74
C VAL A 178 -8.84 -10.53 -2.65
N VAL A 179 -9.51 -10.57 -1.52
CA VAL A 179 -9.21 -11.53 -0.44
C VAL A 179 -9.36 -12.97 -0.92
N GLU A 180 -10.42 -13.28 -1.68
CA GLU A 180 -10.61 -14.61 -2.29
C GLU A 180 -9.46 -14.95 -3.24
N MET A 181 -9.04 -14.03 -4.10
CA MET A 181 -7.92 -14.24 -5.03
C MET A 181 -6.60 -14.55 -4.30
N PHE A 182 -6.37 -13.92 -3.15
CA PHE A 182 -5.15 -14.10 -2.36
C PHE A 182 -5.30 -15.15 -1.25
N SER A 183 -6.45 -15.78 -1.11
CA SER A 183 -6.70 -16.77 -0.05
C SER A 183 -5.65 -17.90 0.03
N PRO A 184 -5.07 -18.42 -1.07
CA PRO A 184 -4.02 -19.44 -1.01
C PRO A 184 -2.72 -18.96 -0.34
N TYR A 185 -2.53 -17.65 -0.24
CA TYR A 185 -1.33 -17.04 0.32
C TYR A 185 -1.54 -16.44 1.70
N ILE A 186 -2.78 -16.37 2.20
CA ILE A 186 -3.08 -15.80 3.52
C ILE A 186 -2.52 -16.72 4.60
N VAL A 187 -1.76 -16.12 5.53
CA VAL A 187 -1.28 -16.79 6.74
C VAL A 187 -2.40 -16.80 7.77
N ASN A 188 -2.85 -18.00 8.17
CA ASN A 188 -3.84 -18.20 9.22
C ASN A 188 -3.24 -18.03 10.62
#